data_715a1b805be3688c7f35932040136c68
#
_entry.id   715a1b805be3688c7f35932040136c68
#
_cell.length_a   1.000
_cell.length_b   1.000
_cell.length_c   1.000
_cell.angle_alpha   90.00
_cell.angle_beta   90.00
_cell.angle_gamma   90.00
#
_symmetry.space_group_name_H-M   'P 1'
#
loop_
_entity.id
_entity.type
_entity.pdbx_description
1 polymer ?
#
loop_
_entity_poly.entity_id
_entity_poly.type
_entity_poly.pdbx_seq_one_letter_code
_entity_poly.pdbx_strand_id
1 'polypeptide(L)'
;REIIGQTVQFFDIHSTKAKQFGFAMTLKDGRKIACCGDEPYCEAEYEYVKGSTLMLHEAFCLYSQRDIFEPYKKNHSTVKDACELAEKLGVPNLVLYHTEDKSIEKRKALYTEEGGQYYHGNLIVPDDLETLEL
;
A
#
# COMPACT_ATOMS: atom_id res chain seq x y z
N ARG A 1 8.12 19.88 -1.38
CA ARG A 1 7.06 20.70 -1.97
C ARG A 1 5.85 20.75 -1.04
N GLU A 2 5.23 21.90 -0.94
CA GLU A 2 4.03 22.09 -0.14
C GLU A 2 2.80 22.10 -1.02
N ILE A 3 1.77 21.30 -0.64
CA ILE A 3 0.50 21.23 -1.34
C ILE A 3 -0.62 21.39 -0.31
N ILE A 4 -1.50 22.39 -0.50
CA ILE A 4 -2.63 22.68 0.40
C ILE A 4 -2.14 22.82 1.87
N GLY A 5 -1.01 23.49 2.06
CA GLY A 5 -0.43 23.69 3.38
C GLY A 5 0.25 22.46 4.00
N GLN A 6 0.41 21.37 3.23
CA GLN A 6 1.09 20.16 3.66
C GLN A 6 2.40 19.99 2.89
N THR A 7 3.41 19.41 3.54
CA THR A 7 4.67 19.10 2.87
C THR A 7 4.54 17.76 2.16
N VAL A 8 4.78 17.77 0.85
CA VAL A 8 4.71 16.55 0.02
C VAL A 8 6.03 16.35 -0.69
N GLN A 9 6.57 15.13 -0.58
CA GLN A 9 7.79 14.73 -1.25
C GLN A 9 7.48 13.59 -2.22
N PHE A 10 7.80 13.79 -3.50
CA PHE A 10 7.62 12.75 -4.51
C PHE A 10 8.92 11.96 -4.68
N PHE A 11 8.81 10.67 -4.91
CA PHE A 11 9.98 9.82 -5.15
C PHE A 11 9.73 8.84 -6.30
N ASP A 12 10.79 8.50 -7.01
CA ASP A 12 10.75 7.54 -8.11
C ASP A 12 10.58 6.13 -7.52
N ILE A 13 9.57 5.38 -7.98
CA ILE A 13 9.36 4.01 -7.52
C ILE A 13 10.15 2.99 -8.35
N HIS A 14 10.93 3.46 -9.32
CA HIS A 14 11.75 2.60 -10.19
C HIS A 14 10.93 1.57 -10.95
N SER A 15 9.78 2.02 -11.49
CA SER A 15 8.89 1.16 -12.27
C SER A 15 9.60 0.56 -13.48
N THR A 16 9.30 -0.71 -13.74
CA THR A 16 9.81 -1.43 -14.91
C THR A 16 9.02 -1.13 -16.19
N LYS A 17 7.87 -0.46 -16.06
CA LYS A 17 6.96 -0.18 -17.19
C LYS A 17 7.12 1.23 -17.73
N ALA A 18 6.93 2.23 -16.88
CA ALA A 18 7.04 3.64 -17.22
C ALA A 18 7.48 4.40 -15.98
N LYS A 19 7.99 5.61 -16.14
CA LYS A 19 8.40 6.40 -14.98
C LYS A 19 7.17 6.76 -14.14
N GLN A 20 7.17 6.34 -12.89
CA GLN A 20 6.08 6.54 -11.94
C GLN A 20 6.63 7.00 -10.61
N PHE A 21 5.79 7.66 -9.83
CA PHE A 21 6.19 8.23 -8.55
C PHE A 21 5.25 7.78 -7.42
N GLY A 22 5.83 7.53 -6.26
CA GLY A 22 5.11 7.52 -5.01
C GLY A 22 5.21 8.90 -4.36
N PHE A 23 4.62 9.04 -3.18
CA PHE A 23 4.76 10.28 -2.42
C PHE A 23 4.74 10.02 -0.92
N ALA A 24 5.36 10.92 -0.18
CA ALA A 24 5.27 10.98 1.27
C ALA A 24 4.77 12.37 1.64
N MET A 25 3.68 12.42 2.41
CA MET A 25 3.07 13.67 2.85
C MET A 25 3.16 13.77 4.37
N THR A 26 3.69 14.87 4.86
CA THR A 26 3.73 15.17 6.28
C THR A 26 2.62 16.17 6.62
N LEU A 27 1.73 15.77 7.52
CA LEU A 27 0.63 16.60 7.97
C LEU A 27 1.14 17.63 8.99
N LYS A 28 0.34 18.67 9.23
CA LYS A 28 0.69 19.74 10.17
C LYS A 28 0.92 19.23 11.61
N ASP A 29 0.24 18.14 11.98
CA ASP A 29 0.38 17.53 13.31
C ASP A 29 1.56 16.55 13.40
N GLY A 30 2.35 16.43 12.35
CA GLY A 30 3.54 15.59 12.32
C GLY A 30 3.30 14.16 11.81
N ARG A 31 2.06 13.75 11.59
CA ARG A 31 1.79 12.43 11.03
C ARG A 31 2.24 12.37 9.57
N LYS A 32 2.71 11.20 9.16
CA LYS A 32 3.24 11.00 7.81
C LYS A 32 2.43 9.94 7.07
N ILE A 33 2.05 10.25 5.85
CA ILE A 33 1.35 9.34 4.95
C ILE A 33 2.26 9.05 3.77
N ALA A 34 2.51 7.77 3.48
CA ALA A 34 3.29 7.36 2.32
C ALA A 34 2.45 6.54 1.37
N CYS A 35 2.54 6.84 0.08
CA CYS A 35 1.92 6.07 -0.99
C CYS A 35 3.01 5.51 -1.89
N CYS A 36 3.08 4.18 -1.99
CA CYS A 36 4.16 3.50 -2.69
C CYS A 36 3.92 3.32 -4.20
N GLY A 37 2.80 3.85 -4.72
CA GLY A 37 2.48 3.71 -6.14
C GLY A 37 1.77 2.40 -6.43
N ASP A 38 1.75 1.99 -7.69
CA ASP A 38 1.02 0.80 -8.13
C ASP A 38 1.92 -0.40 -8.48
N GLU A 39 3.13 -0.39 -7.96
CA GLU A 39 4.07 -1.52 -8.05
C GLU A 39 4.63 -1.85 -6.67
N PRO A 40 5.24 -3.04 -6.50
CA PRO A 40 5.81 -3.43 -5.22
C PRO A 40 6.87 -2.44 -4.71
N TYR A 41 6.86 -2.24 -3.40
CA TYR A 41 7.89 -1.45 -2.74
C TYR A 41 9.29 -1.98 -3.07
N CYS A 42 10.25 -1.07 -3.23
CA CYS A 42 11.67 -1.41 -3.34
C CYS A 42 12.47 -0.65 -2.27
N GLU A 43 13.66 -1.16 -1.97
CA GLU A 43 14.50 -0.59 -0.90
C GLU A 43 14.90 0.87 -1.14
N ALA A 44 14.92 1.32 -2.39
CA ALA A 44 15.19 2.72 -2.71
C ALA A 44 14.14 3.68 -2.14
N GLU A 45 12.94 3.17 -1.81
CA GLU A 45 11.85 3.95 -1.23
C GLU A 45 11.96 4.09 0.29
N TYR A 46 12.84 3.34 0.93
CA TYR A 46 12.89 3.24 2.40
C TYR A 46 13.00 4.60 3.09
N GLU A 47 13.88 5.47 2.61
CA GLU A 47 14.12 6.79 3.22
C GLU A 47 12.85 7.67 3.20
N TYR A 48 11.96 7.45 2.23
CA TYR A 48 10.71 8.20 2.11
C TYR A 48 9.57 7.59 2.90
N VAL A 49 9.55 6.26 3.03
CA VAL A 49 8.43 5.52 3.63
C VAL A 49 8.63 5.29 5.13
N LYS A 50 9.86 5.20 5.61
CA LYS A 50 10.14 4.94 7.03
C LYS A 50 9.46 5.96 7.94
N GLY A 51 8.99 5.49 9.08
CA GLY A 51 8.34 6.36 10.06
C GLY A 51 6.93 6.81 9.69
N SER A 52 6.33 6.21 8.65
CA SER A 52 4.97 6.54 8.26
C SER A 52 3.94 6.12 9.30
N THR A 53 2.95 6.98 9.52
CA THR A 53 1.78 6.68 10.36
C THR A 53 0.78 5.84 9.57
N LEU A 54 0.69 6.10 8.27
CA LEU A 54 -0.18 5.40 7.33
C LEU A 54 0.60 5.13 6.05
N MET A 55 0.53 3.89 5.57
CA MET A 55 1.12 3.51 4.28
C MET A 55 0.02 3.00 3.36
N LEU A 56 0.03 3.48 2.11
CA LEU A 56 -0.81 2.95 1.05
C LEU A 56 0.07 2.11 0.14
N HIS A 57 -0.32 0.86 -0.06
CA HIS A 57 0.44 -0.08 -0.89
C HIS A 57 -0.51 -0.89 -1.76
N GLU A 58 -0.08 -1.22 -2.97
CA GLU A 58 -0.88 -2.06 -3.86
C GLU A 58 -0.90 -3.51 -3.36
N ALA A 59 -2.01 -4.18 -3.60
CA ALA A 59 -2.17 -5.61 -3.30
C ALA A 59 -3.11 -6.20 -4.36
N PHE A 60 -2.53 -6.68 -5.44
CA PHE A 60 -3.30 -7.08 -6.62
C PHE A 60 -4.27 -8.22 -6.33
N CYS A 61 -3.85 -9.20 -5.54
CA CYS A 61 -4.68 -10.37 -5.21
C CYS A 61 -4.26 -11.00 -3.88
N LEU A 62 -5.07 -11.95 -3.42
CA LEU A 62 -4.70 -12.80 -2.30
C LEU A 62 -3.47 -13.65 -2.64
N TYR A 63 -2.61 -13.87 -1.67
CA TYR A 63 -1.47 -14.77 -1.84
C TYR A 63 -1.94 -16.20 -2.18
N SER A 64 -3.04 -16.63 -1.59
CA SER A 64 -3.64 -17.95 -1.87
C SER A 64 -4.12 -18.09 -3.31
N GLN A 65 -4.32 -16.99 -4.02
CA GLN A 65 -4.77 -16.98 -5.42
C GLN A 65 -3.69 -16.56 -6.41
N ARG A 66 -2.42 -16.55 -5.99
CA ARG A 66 -1.31 -16.10 -6.82
C ARG A 66 -1.13 -16.91 -8.11
N ASP A 67 -1.53 -18.18 -8.10
CA ASP A 67 -1.45 -19.02 -9.30
C ASP A 67 -2.52 -18.67 -10.34
N ILE A 68 -3.62 -18.06 -9.90
CA ILE A 68 -4.72 -17.65 -10.78
C ILE A 68 -4.40 -16.31 -11.44
N PHE A 69 -3.96 -15.34 -10.64
CA PHE A 69 -3.77 -13.95 -11.10
C PHE A 69 -2.34 -13.62 -11.50
N GLU A 70 -1.39 -14.46 -11.15
CA GLU A 70 0.04 -14.32 -11.50
C GLU A 70 0.60 -12.92 -11.23
N PRO A 71 0.48 -12.39 -9.96
CA PRO A 71 0.86 -11.03 -9.65
C PRO A 71 2.34 -10.74 -9.91
N TYR A 72 3.20 -11.71 -9.62
CA TYR A 72 4.65 -11.51 -9.74
C TYR A 72 5.11 -11.35 -11.20
N LYS A 73 4.42 -12.01 -12.14
CA LYS A 73 4.68 -11.83 -13.57
C LYS A 73 4.28 -10.45 -14.07
N LYS A 74 3.32 -9.84 -13.39
CA LYS A 74 2.81 -8.50 -13.71
C LYS A 74 3.48 -7.41 -12.89
N ASN A 75 4.48 -7.78 -12.07
CA ASN A 75 5.16 -6.90 -11.14
C ASN A 75 4.21 -6.25 -10.14
N HIS A 76 3.41 -7.07 -9.49
CA HIS A 76 2.49 -6.66 -8.43
C HIS A 76 2.71 -7.49 -7.17
N SER A 77 2.25 -6.96 -6.03
CA SER A 77 2.29 -7.65 -4.74
C SER A 77 1.00 -8.40 -4.48
N THR A 78 1.07 -9.37 -3.57
CA THR A 78 -0.11 -9.97 -2.96
C THR A 78 -0.42 -9.28 -1.63
N VAL A 79 -1.57 -9.61 -1.04
CA VAL A 79 -1.94 -9.14 0.31
C VAL A 79 -0.86 -9.51 1.32
N LYS A 80 -0.34 -10.75 1.24
CA LYS A 80 0.74 -11.20 2.13
C LYS A 80 1.97 -10.32 2.02
N ASP A 81 2.41 -10.02 0.79
CA ASP A 81 3.61 -9.21 0.56
C ASP A 81 3.48 -7.82 1.17
N ALA A 82 2.37 -7.14 0.92
CA ALA A 82 2.12 -5.80 1.44
C ALA A 82 2.03 -5.80 2.97
N CYS A 83 1.37 -6.80 3.55
CA CYS A 83 1.20 -6.91 4.99
C CYS A 83 2.51 -7.24 5.70
N GLU A 84 3.31 -8.14 5.16
CA GLU A 84 4.63 -8.44 5.70
C GLU A 84 5.56 -7.22 5.65
N LEU A 85 5.47 -6.44 4.58
CA LEU A 85 6.22 -5.20 4.46
C LEU A 85 5.84 -4.20 5.55
N ALA A 86 4.54 -3.96 5.72
CA ALA A 86 4.05 -3.02 6.74
C ALA A 86 4.45 -3.46 8.15
N GLU A 87 4.41 -4.76 8.42
CA GLU A 87 4.85 -5.32 9.69
C GLU A 87 6.34 -5.07 9.91
N LYS A 88 7.16 -5.34 8.90
CA LYS A 88 8.61 -5.14 8.95
C LYS A 88 8.97 -3.67 9.17
N LEU A 89 8.26 -2.75 8.52
CA LEU A 89 8.52 -1.32 8.64
C LEU A 89 7.90 -0.70 9.90
N GLY A 90 7.09 -1.45 10.63
CA GLY A 90 6.44 -0.98 11.86
C GLY A 90 5.39 0.10 11.62
N VAL A 91 4.75 0.10 10.47
CA VAL A 91 3.70 1.08 10.13
C VAL A 91 2.41 0.73 10.87
N PRO A 92 1.82 1.67 11.64
CA PRO A 92 0.62 1.35 12.41
C PRO A 92 -0.67 1.20 11.60
N ASN A 93 -0.73 1.81 10.40
CA ASN A 93 -1.93 1.74 9.55
C ASN A 93 -1.52 1.44 8.11
N LEU A 94 -2.17 0.43 7.51
CA LEU A 94 -1.94 0.02 6.12
C LEU A 94 -3.24 0.05 5.35
N VAL A 95 -3.23 0.74 4.20
CA VAL A 95 -4.34 0.74 3.24
C VAL A 95 -3.90 -0.02 2.00
N LEU A 96 -4.69 -1.02 1.60
CA LEU A 96 -4.46 -1.78 0.37
C LEU A 96 -5.34 -1.26 -0.75
N TYR A 97 -4.79 -1.13 -1.94
CA TYR A 97 -5.51 -0.67 -3.13
C TYR A 97 -4.96 -1.36 -4.39
N HIS A 98 -5.49 -1.02 -5.56
CA HIS A 98 -5.09 -1.56 -6.86
C HIS A 98 -5.27 -3.08 -6.91
N THR A 99 -6.49 -3.53 -6.59
CA THR A 99 -6.84 -4.93 -6.49
C THR A 99 -7.47 -5.46 -7.79
N GLU A 100 -7.42 -6.79 -7.97
CA GLU A 100 -8.16 -7.42 -9.07
C GLU A 100 -9.68 -7.30 -8.86
N ASP A 101 -10.47 -7.50 -9.93
CA ASP A 101 -11.91 -7.22 -9.90
C ASP A 101 -12.80 -8.44 -9.61
N LYS A 102 -12.28 -9.65 -9.76
CA LYS A 102 -13.10 -10.88 -9.67
C LYS A 102 -13.65 -11.14 -8.27
N SER A 103 -12.97 -10.64 -7.24
CA SER A 103 -13.36 -10.82 -5.84
C SER A 103 -13.97 -9.56 -5.22
N ILE A 104 -14.40 -8.59 -6.04
CA ILE A 104 -14.78 -7.25 -5.57
C ILE A 104 -15.83 -7.26 -4.46
N GLU A 105 -16.84 -8.15 -4.53
CA GLU A 105 -17.92 -8.22 -3.52
C GLU A 105 -17.43 -8.76 -2.18
N LYS A 106 -16.41 -9.60 -2.18
CA LYS A 106 -15.87 -10.26 -0.99
C LYS A 106 -14.49 -9.76 -0.60
N ARG A 107 -13.96 -8.82 -1.38
CA ARG A 107 -12.58 -8.34 -1.25
C ARG A 107 -12.23 -7.91 0.16
N LYS A 108 -13.03 -7.03 0.75
CA LYS A 108 -12.75 -6.49 2.08
C LYS A 108 -12.60 -7.61 3.10
N ALA A 109 -13.53 -8.56 3.15
CA ALA A 109 -13.50 -9.66 4.10
C ALA A 109 -12.31 -10.60 3.85
N LEU A 110 -12.10 -11.00 2.60
CA LEU A 110 -11.04 -11.95 2.24
C LEU A 110 -9.65 -11.37 2.45
N TYR A 111 -9.43 -10.11 2.03
CA TYR A 111 -8.14 -9.45 2.15
C TYR A 111 -7.81 -9.15 3.62
N THR A 112 -8.81 -8.74 4.39
CA THR A 112 -8.62 -8.49 5.82
C THR A 112 -8.26 -9.78 6.57
N GLU A 113 -8.92 -10.88 6.24
CA GLU A 113 -8.65 -12.19 6.85
C GLU A 113 -7.23 -12.66 6.53
N GLU A 114 -6.84 -12.66 5.25
CA GLU A 114 -5.50 -13.10 4.87
C GLU A 114 -4.43 -12.16 5.45
N GLY A 115 -4.64 -10.86 5.32
CA GLY A 115 -3.66 -9.87 5.78
C GLY A 115 -3.45 -9.89 7.28
N GLY A 116 -4.49 -10.18 8.05
CA GLY A 116 -4.41 -10.26 9.51
C GLY A 116 -3.50 -11.37 10.02
N GLN A 117 -3.16 -12.34 9.18
CA GLN A 117 -2.19 -13.38 9.54
C GLN A 117 -0.74 -12.86 9.52
N TYR A 118 -0.47 -11.78 8.81
CA TYR A 118 0.87 -11.27 8.56
C TYR A 118 1.11 -9.87 9.12
N TYR A 119 0.06 -9.13 9.44
CA TYR A 119 0.15 -7.75 9.88
C TYR A 119 -0.72 -7.53 11.12
N HIS A 120 -0.13 -6.95 12.16
CA HIS A 120 -0.78 -6.76 13.46
C HIS A 120 -1.29 -5.32 13.68
N GLY A 121 -1.04 -4.42 12.74
CA GLY A 121 -1.55 -3.06 12.81
C GLY A 121 -2.97 -2.96 12.27
N ASN A 122 -3.40 -1.73 12.00
CA ASN A 122 -4.74 -1.46 11.48
C ASN A 122 -4.75 -1.64 9.96
N LEU A 123 -5.35 -2.72 9.48
CA LEU A 123 -5.44 -3.05 8.06
C LEU A 123 -6.76 -2.54 7.50
N ILE A 124 -6.69 -1.73 6.44
CA ILE A 124 -7.84 -1.10 5.79
C ILE A 124 -7.88 -1.51 4.33
N VAL A 125 -9.00 -2.08 3.91
CA VAL A 125 -9.26 -2.46 2.52
C VAL A 125 -10.51 -1.72 2.07
N PRO A 126 -10.38 -0.47 1.57
CA PRO A 126 -11.54 0.35 1.29
C PRO A 126 -12.31 -0.09 0.05
N ASP A 127 -13.61 0.19 0.06
CA ASP A 127 -14.44 0.11 -1.13
C ASP A 127 -14.24 1.38 -1.96
N ASP A 128 -14.64 1.35 -3.23
CA ASP A 128 -14.55 2.50 -4.10
C ASP A 128 -15.33 3.68 -3.50
N LEU A 129 -14.73 4.85 -3.52
CA LEU A 129 -15.30 6.09 -3.00
C LEU A 129 -15.50 6.10 -1.47
N GLU A 130 -15.02 5.11 -0.75
CA GLU A 130 -15.07 5.12 0.71
C GLU A 130 -14.13 6.20 1.25
N THR A 131 -14.60 6.98 2.22
CA THR A 131 -13.82 8.02 2.89
C THR A 131 -13.22 7.45 4.18
N LEU A 132 -11.93 7.68 4.38
CA LEU A 132 -11.21 7.28 5.58
C LEU A 132 -10.82 8.52 6.37
N GLU A 133 -11.06 8.49 7.68
CA GLU A 133 -10.60 9.54 8.59
C GLU A 133 -9.28 9.15 9.24
N LEU A 134 -8.35 10.09 9.28
CA LEU A 134 -7.00 9.89 9.83
C LEU A 134 -6.91 10.35 11.29
#